data_ab4a813d430a58324fab05d08a4b7f41
#
_entry.id   ab4a813d430a58324fab05d08a4b7f41
#
_cell.length_a   1.000
_cell.length_b   1.000
_cell.length_c   1.000
_cell.angle_alpha   90.00
_cell.angle_beta   90.00
_cell.angle_gamma   90.00
#
_symmetry.space_group_name_H-M   'P 1'
#
loop_
_entity.id
_entity.type
_entity.pdbx_description
1 polymer ?
#
loop_
_entity_poly.entity_id
_entity_poly.type
_entity_poly.pdbx_seq_one_letter_code
_entity_poly.pdbx_strand_id
1 'polypeptide(L)'
;MRRLGARLESGATSVYWYVANKEELLDLAMDEALAEVAIPEPTGDWRADLRALLGGLRAMMSAHPWTTRLYHSRPLFGQHALRYAEAQLCLLRSAGFAGDELDGAFNMVVDYVRGSVDAAGPQRSRPHSRSGRVSDRMTLEASLQDAANPYPALRGYREHIRCHDRECLLQQRFDFGLRVLLDGLSARLRDGATA
;
A
#
# COMPACT_ATOMS: atom_id res chain seq x y z
N MET A 1 14.43 20.14 -6.21
CA MET A 1 15.73 20.50 -5.66
C MET A 1 15.77 21.88 -4.99
N ARG A 2 15.43 23.03 -5.64
CA ARG A 2 15.46 24.37 -4.97
C ARG A 2 14.62 24.45 -3.68
N ARG A 3 13.39 23.94 -3.68
CA ARG A 3 12.52 23.92 -2.50
C ARG A 3 13.03 23.00 -1.38
N LEU A 4 13.71 21.92 -1.75
CA LEU A 4 14.34 21.01 -0.79
C LEU A 4 15.55 21.69 -0.13
N GLY A 5 16.46 22.28 -0.92
CA GLY A 5 17.60 23.02 -0.38
C GLY A 5 17.18 24.15 0.56
N ALA A 6 16.13 24.91 0.20
CA ALA A 6 15.58 25.95 1.08
C ALA A 6 15.03 25.39 2.40
N ARG A 7 14.46 24.19 2.39
CA ARG A 7 13.91 23.54 3.60
C ARG A 7 14.99 22.93 4.51
N LEU A 8 16.12 22.54 3.91
CA LEU A 8 17.29 22.01 4.61
C LEU A 8 18.27 23.15 5.03
N GLU A 9 17.86 24.42 4.87
CA GLU A 9 18.72 25.58 5.11
C GLU A 9 20.09 25.47 4.41
N SER A 10 20.10 24.77 3.27
CA SER A 10 21.28 24.45 2.48
C SER A 10 21.05 24.86 1.03
N GLY A 11 22.11 25.23 0.32
CA GLY A 11 22.03 25.52 -1.10
C GLY A 11 21.62 24.27 -1.90
N ALA A 12 20.85 24.45 -3.00
CA ALA A 12 20.51 23.35 -3.88
C ALA A 12 21.77 22.60 -4.37
N THR A 13 22.88 23.29 -4.52
CA THR A 13 24.18 22.72 -4.90
C THR A 13 24.71 21.74 -3.86
N SER A 14 24.52 22.04 -2.57
CA SER A 14 24.98 21.13 -1.49
C SER A 14 24.29 19.77 -1.53
N VAL A 15 23.04 19.72 -1.96
CA VAL A 15 22.32 18.42 -2.12
C VAL A 15 22.95 17.58 -3.23
N TYR A 16 23.42 18.20 -4.31
CA TYR A 16 24.07 17.50 -5.42
C TYR A 16 25.47 16.95 -5.10
N TRP A 17 26.04 17.27 -3.95
CA TRP A 17 27.26 16.63 -3.47
C TRP A 17 26.98 15.20 -2.94
N TYR A 18 25.75 14.94 -2.51
CA TYR A 18 25.34 13.66 -1.91
C TYR A 18 24.55 12.77 -2.87
N VAL A 19 23.91 13.35 -3.88
CA VAL A 19 23.09 12.60 -4.85
C VAL A 19 23.33 13.16 -6.26
N ALA A 20 23.56 12.28 -7.25
CA ALA A 20 23.86 12.69 -8.62
C ALA A 20 22.64 13.37 -9.31
N ASN A 21 21.43 12.97 -8.93
CA ASN A 21 20.22 13.48 -9.55
C ASN A 21 19.00 13.33 -8.60
N LYS A 22 17.83 13.83 -9.08
CA LYS A 22 16.58 13.74 -8.34
C LYS A 22 16.10 12.30 -8.19
N GLU A 23 16.39 11.46 -9.14
CA GLU A 23 15.94 10.08 -9.18
C GLU A 23 16.64 9.27 -8.09
N GLU A 24 17.95 9.40 -7.95
CA GLU A 24 18.72 8.80 -6.87
C GLU A 24 18.25 9.26 -5.49
N LEU A 25 17.93 10.55 -5.35
CA LEU A 25 17.35 11.07 -4.11
C LEU A 25 16.02 10.39 -3.77
N LEU A 26 15.18 10.13 -4.77
CA LEU A 26 13.90 9.45 -4.56
C LEU A 26 14.10 7.98 -4.18
N ASP A 27 15.10 7.32 -4.76
CA ASP A 27 15.45 5.93 -4.44
C ASP A 27 15.96 5.83 -2.99
N LEU A 28 16.85 6.73 -2.57
CA LEU A 28 17.32 6.80 -1.19
C LEU A 28 16.19 7.12 -0.20
N ALA A 29 15.32 8.08 -0.53
CA ALA A 29 14.18 8.41 0.31
C ALA A 29 13.19 7.25 0.44
N MET A 30 13.01 6.46 -0.62
CA MET A 30 12.16 5.26 -0.60
C MET A 30 12.78 4.17 0.27
N ASP A 31 14.08 3.96 0.16
CA ASP A 31 14.81 2.98 0.97
C ASP A 31 14.76 3.34 2.46
N GLU A 32 14.94 4.63 2.79
CA GLU A 32 14.84 5.13 4.16
C GLU A 32 13.42 4.97 4.73
N ALA A 33 12.38 5.19 3.92
CA ALA A 33 11.01 4.91 4.35
C ALA A 33 10.80 3.42 4.66
N LEU A 34 11.41 2.51 3.89
CA LEU A 34 11.37 1.07 4.15
C LEU A 34 12.14 0.66 5.40
N ALA A 35 13.07 1.47 5.88
CA ALA A 35 13.74 1.24 7.17
C ALA A 35 12.77 1.25 8.36
N GLU A 36 11.64 1.97 8.23
CA GLU A 36 10.61 2.04 9.27
C GLU A 36 9.83 0.73 9.40
N VAL A 37 9.89 -0.17 8.40
CA VAL A 37 9.18 -1.44 8.45
C VAL A 37 9.91 -2.41 9.35
N ALA A 38 9.31 -2.72 10.51
CA ALA A 38 9.82 -3.77 11.39
C ALA A 38 9.67 -5.14 10.73
N ILE A 39 10.75 -5.89 10.71
CA ILE A 39 10.73 -7.29 10.27
C ILE A 39 10.51 -8.14 11.50
N PRO A 40 9.39 -8.90 11.58
CA PRO A 40 9.11 -9.73 12.74
C PRO A 40 10.10 -10.90 12.83
N GLU A 41 10.45 -11.30 14.04
CA GLU A 41 11.13 -12.56 14.28
C GLU A 41 10.18 -13.73 13.92
N PRO A 42 10.66 -14.75 13.18
CA PRO A 42 9.81 -15.85 12.77
C PRO A 42 9.25 -16.62 13.97
N THR A 43 7.92 -16.72 14.05
CA THR A 43 7.23 -17.45 15.13
C THR A 43 6.97 -18.91 14.78
N GLY A 44 7.12 -19.30 13.52
CA GLY A 44 6.71 -20.57 12.95
C GLY A 44 5.29 -20.58 12.37
N ASP A 45 4.50 -19.56 12.66
CA ASP A 45 3.23 -19.29 11.95
C ASP A 45 3.45 -18.28 10.81
N TRP A 46 3.79 -18.79 9.63
CA TRP A 46 4.06 -17.96 8.47
C TRP A 46 2.91 -16.99 8.13
N ARG A 47 1.65 -17.36 8.46
CA ARG A 47 0.48 -16.50 8.22
C ARG A 47 0.47 -15.30 9.17
N ALA A 48 0.76 -15.53 10.43
CA ALA A 48 0.85 -14.47 11.43
C ALA A 48 2.05 -13.55 11.13
N ASP A 49 3.20 -14.14 10.81
CA ASP A 49 4.43 -13.42 10.51
C ASP A 49 4.28 -12.59 9.23
N LEU A 50 3.72 -13.16 8.16
CA LEU A 50 3.45 -12.43 6.91
C LEU A 50 2.42 -11.31 7.10
N ARG A 51 1.37 -11.55 7.91
CA ARG A 51 0.40 -10.50 8.27
C ARG A 51 1.07 -9.33 9.00
N ALA A 52 1.95 -9.60 9.94
CA ALA A 52 2.68 -8.57 10.66
C ALA A 52 3.58 -7.76 9.72
N LEU A 53 4.34 -8.43 8.85
CA LEU A 53 5.22 -7.80 7.86
C LEU A 53 4.43 -6.89 6.89
N LEU A 54 3.33 -7.39 6.35
CA LEU A 54 2.46 -6.63 5.42
C LEU A 54 1.73 -5.48 6.12
N GLY A 55 1.38 -5.65 7.39
CA GLY A 55 0.83 -4.59 8.24
C GLY A 55 1.82 -3.44 8.43
N GLY A 56 3.08 -3.76 8.68
CA GLY A 56 4.18 -2.79 8.76
C GLY A 56 4.37 -2.02 7.43
N LEU A 57 4.39 -2.74 6.30
CA LEU A 57 4.48 -2.11 4.98
C LEU A 57 3.31 -1.15 4.73
N ARG A 58 2.08 -1.57 5.06
CA ARG A 58 0.90 -0.71 4.93
C ARG A 58 1.00 0.54 5.81
N ALA A 59 1.44 0.40 7.05
CA ALA A 59 1.61 1.52 7.98
C ALA A 59 2.62 2.54 7.43
N MET A 60 3.78 2.08 6.97
CA MET A 60 4.79 2.92 6.32
C MET A 60 4.23 3.63 5.08
N MET A 61 3.58 2.90 4.16
CA MET A 61 3.00 3.51 2.96
C MET A 61 1.88 4.50 3.29
N SER A 62 1.12 4.29 4.38
CA SER A 62 0.08 5.21 4.83
C SER A 62 0.67 6.48 5.43
N ALA A 63 1.78 6.37 6.17
CA ALA A 63 2.53 7.53 6.67
C ALA A 63 3.21 8.30 5.53
N HIS A 64 3.64 7.61 4.48
CA HIS A 64 4.33 8.17 3.32
C HIS A 64 3.60 7.91 2.00
N PRO A 65 2.44 8.56 1.72
CA PRO A 65 1.59 8.24 0.55
C PRO A 65 2.27 8.42 -0.81
N TRP A 66 3.39 9.13 -0.87
CA TRP A 66 4.19 9.28 -2.08
C TRP A 66 4.89 7.99 -2.49
N THR A 67 5.12 7.06 -1.55
CA THR A 67 5.81 5.78 -1.78
C THR A 67 5.03 4.85 -2.69
N THR A 68 3.69 4.85 -2.62
CA THR A 68 2.85 3.96 -3.46
C THR A 68 3.09 4.18 -4.96
N ARG A 69 3.40 5.43 -5.36
CA ARG A 69 3.69 5.76 -6.76
C ARG A 69 5.07 5.34 -7.20
N LEU A 70 6.05 5.43 -6.30
CA LEU A 70 7.43 5.09 -6.61
C LEU A 70 7.66 3.59 -6.64
N TYR A 71 6.97 2.85 -5.80
CA TYR A 71 7.12 1.41 -5.66
C TYR A 71 6.98 0.64 -6.99
N HIS A 72 6.15 1.13 -7.92
CA HIS A 72 5.96 0.49 -9.23
C HIS A 72 6.89 0.96 -10.33
N SER A 73 7.33 2.19 -10.22
CA SER A 73 8.06 2.84 -11.31
C SER A 73 9.56 2.60 -11.25
N ARG A 74 10.04 1.91 -10.18
CA ARG A 74 11.46 1.80 -9.90
C ARG A 74 11.81 0.46 -9.30
N PRO A 75 12.90 -0.16 -9.76
CA PRO A 75 13.49 -1.28 -9.04
C PRO A 75 14.03 -0.78 -7.69
N LEU A 76 13.66 -1.45 -6.61
CA LEU A 76 14.07 -1.11 -5.25
C LEU A 76 15.32 -1.94 -4.91
N PHE A 77 16.50 -1.32 -4.98
CA PHE A 77 17.79 -1.97 -4.71
C PHE A 77 18.47 -1.46 -3.45
N GLY A 78 17.81 -0.62 -2.66
CA GLY A 78 18.35 -0.15 -1.40
C GLY A 78 18.46 -1.27 -0.36
N GLN A 79 19.29 -1.07 0.65
CA GLN A 79 19.56 -2.07 1.70
C GLN A 79 18.27 -2.47 2.44
N HIS A 80 17.41 -1.50 2.75
CA HIS A 80 16.17 -1.74 3.49
C HIS A 80 15.13 -2.43 2.62
N ALA A 81 15.06 -2.07 1.33
CA ALA A 81 14.22 -2.72 0.35
C ALA A 81 14.58 -4.18 0.16
N LEU A 82 15.89 -4.49 0.01
CA LEU A 82 16.37 -5.85 -0.12
C LEU A 82 16.12 -6.67 1.15
N ARG A 83 16.33 -6.08 2.33
CA ARG A 83 16.04 -6.71 3.63
C ARG A 83 14.55 -7.06 3.77
N TYR A 84 13.66 -6.16 3.36
CA TYR A 84 12.22 -6.39 3.36
C TYR A 84 11.84 -7.52 2.40
N ALA A 85 12.34 -7.48 1.16
CA ALA A 85 12.07 -8.50 0.15
C ALA A 85 12.57 -9.88 0.58
N GLU A 86 13.77 -9.95 1.15
CA GLU A 86 14.33 -11.21 1.69
C GLU A 86 13.45 -11.79 2.81
N ALA A 87 13.02 -10.96 3.76
CA ALA A 87 12.14 -11.40 4.83
C ALA A 87 10.81 -11.96 4.30
N GLN A 88 10.20 -11.28 3.33
CA GLN A 88 8.98 -11.75 2.69
C GLN A 88 9.18 -13.07 1.94
N LEU A 89 10.26 -13.19 1.17
CA LEU A 89 10.59 -14.41 0.44
C LEU A 89 10.87 -15.58 1.39
N CYS A 90 11.61 -15.35 2.48
CA CYS A 90 11.87 -16.38 3.51
C CYS A 90 10.57 -16.90 4.14
N LEU A 91 9.62 -16.02 4.47
CA LEU A 91 8.32 -16.42 5.00
C LEU A 91 7.50 -17.24 4.00
N LEU A 92 7.43 -16.83 2.74
CA LEU A 92 6.71 -17.57 1.71
C LEU A 92 7.38 -18.94 1.41
N ARG A 93 8.72 -18.98 1.36
CA ARG A 93 9.44 -20.24 1.17
C ARG A 93 9.28 -21.19 2.35
N SER A 94 9.33 -20.69 3.58
CA SER A 94 9.09 -21.52 4.77
C SER A 94 7.67 -22.08 4.81
N ALA A 95 6.71 -21.39 4.19
CA ALA A 95 5.35 -21.89 4.00
C ALA A 95 5.25 -23.01 2.94
N GLY A 96 6.26 -23.15 2.05
CA GLY A 96 6.30 -24.17 1.00
C GLY A 96 6.16 -23.64 -0.42
N PHE A 97 6.05 -22.32 -0.64
CA PHE A 97 6.00 -21.76 -1.98
C PHE A 97 7.34 -21.86 -2.71
N ALA A 98 7.32 -22.21 -4.01
CA ALA A 98 8.49 -22.31 -4.87
C ALA A 98 8.13 -21.92 -6.32
N GLY A 99 9.15 -21.65 -7.14
CA GLY A 99 8.99 -21.37 -8.57
C GLY A 99 7.99 -20.25 -8.87
N ASP A 100 7.14 -20.45 -9.85
CA ASP A 100 6.16 -19.45 -10.30
C ASP A 100 5.11 -19.12 -9.22
N GLU A 101 4.79 -20.06 -8.34
CA GLU A 101 3.86 -19.82 -7.24
C GLU A 101 4.48 -18.89 -6.17
N LEU A 102 5.78 -18.98 -5.94
CA LEU A 102 6.49 -18.04 -5.06
C LEU A 102 6.48 -16.63 -5.63
N ASP A 103 6.76 -16.48 -6.93
CA ASP A 103 6.70 -15.18 -7.61
C ASP A 103 5.29 -14.59 -7.55
N GLY A 104 4.28 -15.39 -7.89
CA GLY A 104 2.88 -14.98 -7.83
C GLY A 104 2.44 -14.55 -6.43
N ALA A 105 2.78 -15.33 -5.40
CA ALA A 105 2.46 -15.00 -4.01
C ALA A 105 3.19 -13.73 -3.53
N PHE A 106 4.48 -13.59 -3.87
CA PHE A 106 5.29 -12.43 -3.51
C PHE A 106 4.69 -11.13 -4.04
N ASN A 107 4.38 -11.08 -5.34
CA ASN A 107 3.84 -9.88 -5.97
C ASN A 107 2.40 -9.60 -5.52
N MET A 108 1.55 -10.62 -5.45
CA MET A 108 0.13 -10.47 -5.09
C MET A 108 -0.07 -9.80 -3.72
N VAL A 109 0.69 -10.18 -2.69
CA VAL A 109 0.50 -9.62 -1.35
C VAL A 109 0.96 -8.16 -1.28
N VAL A 110 2.01 -7.79 -1.98
CA VAL A 110 2.49 -6.40 -2.08
C VAL A 110 1.49 -5.53 -2.85
N ASP A 111 0.99 -6.02 -3.98
CA ASP A 111 -0.02 -5.32 -4.78
C ASP A 111 -1.30 -5.08 -3.99
N TYR A 112 -1.72 -6.06 -3.18
CA TYR A 112 -2.86 -5.90 -2.29
C TYR A 112 -2.63 -4.78 -1.26
N VAL A 113 -1.50 -4.79 -0.56
CA VAL A 113 -1.16 -3.75 0.43
C VAL A 113 -1.21 -2.38 -0.23
N ARG A 114 -0.56 -2.23 -1.36
CA ARG A 114 -0.48 -0.97 -2.09
C ARG A 114 -1.85 -0.48 -2.56
N GLY A 115 -2.65 -1.35 -3.17
CA GLY A 115 -4.02 -1.02 -3.58
C GLY A 115 -4.88 -0.56 -2.40
N SER A 116 -4.68 -1.13 -1.21
CA SER A 116 -5.38 -0.73 0.02
C SER A 116 -5.02 0.68 0.48
N VAL A 117 -3.75 1.10 0.32
CA VAL A 117 -3.28 2.44 0.68
C VAL A 117 -3.74 3.48 -0.36
N ASP A 118 -3.69 3.16 -1.65
CA ASP A 118 -4.18 4.05 -2.71
C ASP A 118 -5.69 4.34 -2.55
N ALA A 119 -6.47 3.33 -2.13
CA ALA A 119 -7.88 3.50 -1.82
C ALA A 119 -8.13 4.37 -0.58
N ALA A 120 -7.20 4.37 0.38
CA ALA A 120 -7.26 5.17 1.60
C ALA A 120 -6.85 6.63 1.38
N GLY A 121 -6.03 6.88 0.35
CA GLY A 121 -5.50 8.21 0.04
C GLY A 121 -6.59 9.28 -0.11
N PRO A 122 -6.24 10.58 0.00
CA PRO A 122 -7.19 11.64 -0.24
C PRO A 122 -7.77 11.44 -1.63
N GLN A 123 -9.08 11.29 -1.68
CA GLN A 123 -9.81 11.16 -2.94
C GLN A 123 -9.38 12.34 -3.83
N ARG A 124 -8.58 12.03 -4.86
CA ARG A 124 -8.10 13.05 -5.78
C ARG A 124 -9.33 13.71 -6.38
N SER A 125 -9.64 14.91 -5.90
CA SER A 125 -10.50 15.81 -6.63
C SER A 125 -9.90 15.88 -8.03
N ARG A 126 -10.60 15.36 -9.04
CA ARG A 126 -10.25 15.60 -10.43
C ARG A 126 -10.00 17.10 -10.54
N PRO A 127 -8.96 17.56 -11.26
CA PRO A 127 -8.71 18.97 -11.45
C PRO A 127 -9.78 19.52 -12.40
N HIS A 128 -10.98 19.70 -11.88
CA HIS A 128 -12.03 20.45 -12.51
C HIS A 128 -12.36 21.60 -11.56
N SER A 129 -11.92 22.77 -11.96
CA SER A 129 -12.31 24.08 -11.44
C SER A 129 -11.73 24.51 -10.09
N ARG A 130 -11.05 25.64 -10.14
CA ARG A 130 -10.53 26.47 -9.04
C ARG A 130 -11.64 27.09 -8.17
N SER A 131 -12.61 26.31 -7.71
CA SER A 131 -13.65 26.80 -6.80
C SER A 131 -14.20 25.64 -5.97
N GLY A 132 -13.36 25.02 -5.17
CA GLY A 132 -13.74 23.93 -4.28
C GLY A 132 -14.32 24.44 -2.96
N ARG A 133 -15.60 24.76 -2.89
CA ARG A 133 -16.30 25.00 -1.64
C ARG A 133 -16.91 23.68 -1.14
N VAL A 134 -17.13 23.60 0.17
CA VAL A 134 -17.83 22.50 0.87
C VAL A 134 -19.17 22.15 0.17
N SER A 135 -19.80 23.15 -0.45
CA SER A 135 -21.01 23.01 -1.27
C SER A 135 -20.89 22.00 -2.41
N ASP A 136 -19.72 21.92 -3.08
CA ASP A 136 -19.55 21.04 -4.26
C ASP A 136 -19.52 19.56 -3.86
N ARG A 137 -19.01 19.25 -2.65
CA ARG A 137 -18.97 17.88 -2.12
C ARG A 137 -20.36 17.38 -1.77
N MET A 138 -21.17 18.19 -1.11
CA MET A 138 -22.57 17.84 -0.78
C MET A 138 -23.40 17.65 -2.04
N THR A 139 -23.20 18.51 -3.06
CA THR A 139 -23.90 18.40 -4.35
C THR A 139 -23.48 17.13 -5.10
N LEU A 140 -22.18 16.77 -5.07
CA LEU A 140 -21.71 15.54 -5.70
C LEU A 140 -22.25 14.30 -4.97
N GLU A 141 -22.29 14.30 -3.65
CA GLU A 141 -22.84 13.20 -2.87
C GLU A 141 -24.35 13.03 -3.12
N ALA A 142 -25.10 14.11 -3.21
CA ALA A 142 -26.52 14.09 -3.57
C ALA A 142 -26.75 13.56 -4.99
N SER A 143 -25.99 14.07 -5.97
CA SER A 143 -26.06 13.60 -7.37
C SER A 143 -25.72 12.10 -7.51
N LEU A 144 -24.75 11.61 -6.74
CA LEU A 144 -24.42 10.19 -6.70
C LEU A 144 -25.52 9.36 -6.02
N GLN A 145 -26.24 9.94 -5.08
CA GLN A 145 -27.37 9.29 -4.42
C GLN A 145 -28.54 9.11 -5.37
N ASP A 146 -28.89 10.15 -6.12
CA ASP A 146 -29.92 10.09 -7.15
C ASP A 146 -29.56 9.11 -8.28
N ALA A 147 -28.30 9.12 -8.73
CA ALA A 147 -27.81 8.18 -9.74
C ALA A 147 -27.82 6.71 -9.26
N ALA A 148 -27.71 6.47 -7.95
CA ALA A 148 -27.77 5.12 -7.39
C ALA A 148 -29.21 4.61 -7.13
N ASN A 149 -30.21 5.46 -7.21
CA ASN A 149 -31.60 5.13 -6.89
C ASN A 149 -32.16 3.95 -7.69
N PRO A 150 -31.93 3.84 -9.02
CA PRO A 150 -32.39 2.68 -9.80
C PRO A 150 -31.64 1.38 -9.54
N TYR A 151 -30.57 1.40 -8.71
CA TYR A 151 -29.71 0.24 -8.47
C TYR A 151 -29.79 -0.23 -6.99
N PRO A 152 -30.68 -1.16 -6.63
CA PRO A 152 -30.94 -1.53 -5.24
C PRO A 152 -29.71 -2.05 -4.48
N ALA A 153 -28.87 -2.86 -5.13
CA ALA A 153 -27.65 -3.38 -4.53
C ALA A 153 -26.64 -2.26 -4.21
N LEU A 154 -26.46 -1.30 -5.12
CA LEU A 154 -25.59 -0.16 -4.92
C LEU A 154 -26.11 0.76 -3.81
N ARG A 155 -27.42 0.97 -3.75
CA ARG A 155 -28.06 1.76 -2.70
C ARG A 155 -27.82 1.14 -1.32
N GLY A 156 -28.12 -0.14 -1.14
CA GLY A 156 -27.89 -0.86 0.12
C GLY A 156 -26.42 -0.85 0.54
N TYR A 157 -25.49 -1.04 -0.41
CA TYR A 157 -24.06 -0.94 -0.14
C TYR A 157 -23.66 0.47 0.34
N ARG A 158 -24.16 1.51 -0.28
CA ARG A 158 -23.87 2.90 0.11
C ARG A 158 -24.44 3.26 1.47
N GLU A 159 -25.65 2.81 1.78
CA GLU A 159 -26.25 2.98 3.12
C GLU A 159 -25.37 2.33 4.19
N HIS A 160 -24.90 1.11 3.92
CA HIS A 160 -24.00 0.39 4.82
C HIS A 160 -22.70 1.18 5.07
N ILE A 161 -22.01 1.66 4.04
CA ILE A 161 -20.73 2.37 4.23
C ILE A 161 -20.88 3.74 4.88
N ARG A 162 -22.02 4.42 4.73
CA ARG A 162 -22.29 5.73 5.37
C ARG A 162 -22.40 5.65 6.88
N CYS A 163 -22.80 4.50 7.41
CA CYS A 163 -22.96 4.26 8.84
C CYS A 163 -21.64 4.01 9.56
N HIS A 164 -20.53 3.87 8.82
CA HIS A 164 -19.23 3.52 9.38
C HIS A 164 -18.27 4.72 9.33
N ASP A 165 -17.43 4.83 10.37
CA ASP A 165 -16.28 5.70 10.30
C ASP A 165 -15.34 5.26 9.17
N ARG A 166 -14.82 6.22 8.40
CA ARG A 166 -14.02 5.92 7.21
C ARG A 166 -12.75 5.15 7.54
N GLU A 167 -12.07 5.51 8.60
CA GLU A 167 -10.81 4.88 8.99
C GLU A 167 -11.03 3.44 9.44
N CYS A 168 -12.06 3.23 10.27
CA CYS A 168 -12.51 1.91 10.69
C CYS A 168 -12.89 1.03 9.48
N LEU A 169 -13.64 1.58 8.52
CA LEU A 169 -14.04 0.87 7.31
C LEU A 169 -12.83 0.46 6.45
N LEU A 170 -11.84 1.33 6.28
CA LEU A 170 -10.64 1.04 5.51
C LEU A 170 -9.77 -0.03 6.20
N GLN A 171 -9.71 0.00 7.54
CA GLN A 171 -9.03 -1.05 8.31
C GLN A 171 -9.74 -2.39 8.17
N GLN A 172 -11.05 -2.43 8.36
CA GLN A 172 -11.86 -3.65 8.20
C GLN A 172 -11.72 -4.27 6.80
N ARG A 173 -11.72 -3.43 5.75
CA ARG A 173 -11.52 -3.88 4.36
C ARG A 173 -10.14 -4.49 4.16
N PHE A 174 -9.12 -3.87 4.70
CA PHE A 174 -7.76 -4.40 4.65
C PHE A 174 -7.67 -5.75 5.38
N ASP A 175 -8.17 -5.85 6.60
CA ASP A 175 -8.09 -7.07 7.38
C ASP A 175 -8.89 -8.21 6.75
N PHE A 176 -10.05 -7.90 6.18
CA PHE A 176 -10.86 -8.88 5.44
C PHE A 176 -10.12 -9.40 4.22
N GLY A 177 -9.62 -8.53 3.35
CA GLY A 177 -8.97 -8.96 2.13
C GLY A 177 -7.64 -9.66 2.37
N LEU A 178 -6.85 -9.21 3.37
CA LEU A 178 -5.62 -9.89 3.76
C LEU A 178 -5.90 -11.31 4.27
N ARG A 179 -6.97 -11.48 5.05
CA ARG A 179 -7.42 -12.81 5.50
C ARG A 179 -7.75 -13.72 4.33
N VAL A 180 -8.57 -13.22 3.40
CA VAL A 180 -8.96 -13.97 2.19
C VAL A 180 -7.75 -14.37 1.36
N LEU A 181 -6.78 -13.47 1.20
CA LEU A 181 -5.53 -13.76 0.49
C LEU A 181 -4.73 -14.87 1.19
N LEU A 182 -4.54 -14.77 2.50
CA LEU A 182 -3.81 -15.78 3.27
C LEU A 182 -4.52 -17.15 3.26
N ASP A 183 -5.86 -17.16 3.26
CA ASP A 183 -6.66 -18.38 3.13
C ASP A 183 -6.50 -19.00 1.75
N GLY A 184 -6.51 -18.19 0.69
CA GLY A 184 -6.26 -18.61 -0.69
C GLY A 184 -4.85 -19.21 -0.87
N LEU A 185 -3.83 -18.51 -0.35
CA LEU A 185 -2.45 -19.01 -0.35
C LEU A 185 -2.34 -20.36 0.38
N SER A 186 -2.99 -20.51 1.54
CA SER A 186 -2.99 -21.77 2.29
C SER A 186 -3.72 -22.90 1.55
N ALA A 187 -4.75 -22.60 0.77
CA ALA A 187 -5.44 -23.57 -0.06
C ALA A 187 -4.52 -24.08 -1.18
N ARG A 188 -3.82 -23.17 -1.85
CA ARG A 188 -2.84 -23.53 -2.91
C ARG A 188 -1.76 -24.49 -2.42
N LEU A 189 -1.21 -24.25 -1.23
CA LEU A 189 -0.21 -25.13 -0.63
C LEU A 189 -0.73 -26.56 -0.37
N ARG A 190 -2.02 -26.69 0.01
CA ARG A 190 -2.64 -28.00 0.22
C ARG A 190 -2.84 -28.75 -1.09
N ASP A 191 -3.27 -28.04 -2.13
CA ASP A 191 -3.53 -28.64 -3.45
C ASP A 191 -2.21 -29.09 -4.12
N GLY A 192 -1.14 -28.30 -3.97
CA GLY A 192 0.21 -28.64 -4.47
C GLY A 192 0.86 -29.82 -3.73
N ALA A 193 0.49 -30.07 -2.47
CA ALA A 193 0.99 -31.22 -1.71
C ALA A 193 0.33 -32.57 -2.08
N THR A 194 -0.76 -32.53 -2.84
CA THR A 194 -1.54 -33.70 -3.26
C THR A 194 -1.34 -34.09 -4.72
N ALA A 195 -0.57 -33.32 -5.48
CA ALA A 195 -0.21 -33.57 -6.88
C ALA A 195 1.21 -34.10 -7.01
#